data_bc523adbe5456ad57ef47843495f328b
#
_entry.id   bc523adbe5456ad57ef47843495f328b
#
_cell.length_a   1.000
_cell.length_b   1.000
_cell.length_c   1.000
_cell.angle_alpha   90.00
_cell.angle_beta   90.00
_cell.angle_gamma   90.00
#
_symmetry.space_group_name_H-M   'P 1'
#
loop_
_entity.id
_entity.type
_entity.pdbx_description
1 polymer ?
#
loop_
_entity_poly.entity_id
_entity_poly.type
_entity_poly.pdbx_seq_one_letter_code
_entity_poly.pdbx_strand_id
1 'polypeptide(L)' 'MKDSRVKKVLSKMVEKNIPQIIVTSPESIFYLTGKMIRPGERLIALYLNSEGNHKLIVNKLFPIHENLGVDIVW' A
#
# COMPACT_ATOMS: atom_id res chain seq x y z
N MET A 1 -6.14 -3.19 -5.53
CA MET A 1 -4.71 -3.52 -5.56
C MET A 1 -4.43 -4.68 -6.51
N LYS A 2 -3.19 -4.88 -6.87
CA LYS A 2 -2.78 -5.98 -7.75
C LYS A 2 -2.61 -7.24 -6.90
N ASP A 3 -3.63 -8.07 -6.85
CA ASP A 3 -3.71 -9.20 -5.92
C ASP A 3 -2.52 -10.16 -5.99
N SER A 4 -2.07 -10.52 -7.19
CA SER A 4 -0.94 -11.44 -7.33
C SER A 4 0.36 -10.87 -6.77
N ARG A 5 0.54 -9.56 -6.92
CA ARG A 5 1.73 -8.88 -6.41
C ARG A 5 1.69 -8.76 -4.89
N VAL A 6 0.53 -8.43 -4.35
CA VAL A 6 0.31 -8.36 -2.91
C VAL A 6 0.50 -9.74 -2.28
N LYS A 7 -0.03 -10.79 -2.89
CA LYS A 7 0.14 -12.15 -2.40
C LYS A 7 1.60 -12.57 -2.32
N LYS A 8 2.42 -12.18 -3.29
CA LYS A 8 3.85 -12.47 -3.25
C LYS A 8 4.52 -11.82 -2.04
N VAL A 9 4.18 -10.56 -1.76
CA VAL A 9 4.73 -9.86 -0.62
C VAL A 9 4.27 -10.51 0.68
N LEU A 10 2.98 -10.83 0.79
CA LEU A 10 2.43 -11.47 1.99
C LEU A 10 3.06 -12.84 2.23
N SER A 11 3.31 -13.62 1.19
CA SER A 11 3.97 -14.92 1.32
C SER A 11 5.38 -14.77 1.91
N LYS A 12 6.12 -13.77 1.46
CA LYS A 12 7.46 -13.49 2.01
C LYS A 12 7.39 -12.98 3.44
N MET A 13 6.37 -12.20 3.77
CA MET A 13 6.17 -11.74 5.15
C MET A 13 5.94 -12.92 6.09
N VAL A 14 5.08 -13.84 5.71
CA VAL A 14 4.80 -15.04 6.52
C VAL A 14 6.07 -15.89 6.65
N GLU A 15 6.79 -16.11 5.55
CA GLU A 15 8.03 -16.87 5.54
C GLU A 15 9.08 -16.30 6.50
N LYS A 16 9.13 -14.96 6.61
CA LYS A 16 10.11 -14.26 7.45
C LYS A 16 9.58 -13.87 8.83
N ASN A 17 8.37 -14.27 9.17
CA ASN A 17 7.69 -13.90 10.42
C ASN A 17 7.56 -12.38 10.59
N ILE A 18 7.24 -11.69 9.51
CA ILE A 18 6.99 -10.25 9.53
C ILE A 18 5.48 -10.03 9.50
N PRO A 19 4.85 -9.57 10.61
CA PRO A 19 3.39 -9.42 10.66
C PRO A 19 2.87 -8.19 9.90
N GLN A 20 3.70 -7.17 9.68
CA GLN A 20 3.28 -5.93 9.03
C GLN A 20 4.48 -5.20 8.45
N ILE A 21 4.25 -4.45 7.36
CA ILE A 21 5.26 -3.57 6.76
C ILE A 21 4.61 -2.27 6.31
N ILE A 22 5.43 -1.22 6.18
CA ILE A 22 5.01 0.06 5.64
C ILE A 22 5.85 0.33 4.40
N VAL A 23 5.17 0.60 3.28
CA VAL A 23 5.81 0.88 2.00
C VAL A 23 5.63 2.36 1.70
N THR A 24 6.72 3.09 1.51
CA THR A 24 6.70 4.54 1.27
C THR A 24 7.23 4.94 -0.10
N SER A 25 7.91 4.03 -0.80
CA SER A 25 8.42 4.31 -2.15
C SER A 25 7.27 4.41 -3.15
N PRO A 26 7.17 5.51 -3.92
CA PRO A 26 6.12 5.65 -4.94
C PRO A 26 6.14 4.52 -5.97
N GLU A 27 7.30 4.03 -6.33
CA GLU A 27 7.44 2.94 -7.29
C GLU A 27 6.87 1.64 -6.74
N SER A 28 7.13 1.35 -5.48
CA SER A 28 6.60 0.16 -4.82
C SER A 28 5.09 0.26 -4.61
N ILE A 29 4.59 1.43 -4.27
CA ILE A 29 3.16 1.67 -4.14
C ILE A 29 2.46 1.48 -5.50
N PHE A 30 3.06 2.00 -6.56
CA PHE A 30 2.57 1.78 -7.92
C PHE A 30 2.52 0.29 -8.26
N TYR A 31 3.59 -0.43 -7.94
CA TYR A 31 3.68 -1.86 -8.21
C TYR A 31 2.54 -2.64 -7.54
N LEU A 32 2.21 -2.27 -6.31
CA LEU A 32 1.21 -3.00 -5.52
C LEU A 32 -0.22 -2.54 -5.77
N THR A 33 -0.43 -1.24 -6.00
CA THR A 33 -1.77 -0.68 -6.18
C THR A 33 -2.18 -0.51 -7.63
N GLY A 34 -1.21 -0.39 -8.53
CA GLY A 34 -1.47 -0.08 -9.93
C GLY A 34 -1.69 1.39 -10.20
N LYS A 35 -1.54 2.26 -9.20
CA LYS A 35 -1.70 3.70 -9.35
C LYS A 35 -0.40 4.42 -9.05
N MET A 36 0.07 5.23 -10.00
CA MET A 36 1.24 6.08 -9.79
C MET A 36 0.81 7.30 -8.96
N ILE A 37 1.31 7.36 -7.74
CA ILE A 37 1.04 8.45 -6.83
C ILE A 37 2.35 9.18 -6.57
N ARG A 38 2.37 10.48 -6.84
CA ARG A 38 3.55 11.31 -6.60
C ARG A 38 3.28 12.16 -5.36
N PRO A 39 3.84 11.79 -4.21
CA PRO A 39 3.54 12.48 -2.95
C PRO A 39 4.13 13.88 -2.87
N GLY A 40 5.19 14.18 -3.65
CA GLY A 40 5.87 15.46 -3.52
C GLY A 40 6.41 15.62 -2.10
N GLU A 41 5.98 16.67 -1.41
CA GLU A 41 6.34 16.92 -0.02
C GLU A 41 5.40 16.26 0.98
N ARG A 42 4.37 15.55 0.50
CA ARG A 42 3.34 14.97 1.35
C ARG A 42 3.60 13.50 1.56
N LEU A 43 3.34 13.05 2.77
CA LEU A 43 3.49 11.65 3.11
C LEU A 43 2.40 10.81 2.44
N ILE A 44 2.84 9.73 1.82
CA ILE A 44 1.95 8.65 1.43
C ILE A 44 2.61 7.33 1.84
N ALA A 45 1.84 6.42 2.40
CA ALA A 45 2.36 5.14 2.88
C ALA A 45 1.32 4.05 2.65
N LEU A 46 1.77 2.89 2.21
CA LEU A 46 0.94 1.70 2.10
C LEU A 46 1.27 0.77 3.24
N TYR A 47 0.31 0.54 4.12
CA TYR A 47 0.44 -0.39 5.24
C TYR A 47 -0.07 -1.76 4.79
N LEU A 48 0.76 -2.77 4.93
CA LEU A 48 0.40 -4.15 4.62
C LEU A 48 0.46 -5.00 5.90
N ASN A 49 -0.54 -5.84 6.06
CA ASN A 49 -0.69 -6.71 7.22
C ASN A 49 -0.81 -8.15 6.73
N SER A 50 -0.15 -9.10 7.41
CA SER A 50 -0.15 -10.51 7.01
C SER A 50 -1.55 -11.14 7.07
N GLU A 51 -2.49 -10.53 7.79
CA GLU A 51 -3.87 -10.98 7.87
C GLU A 51 -4.78 -10.37 6.80
N GLY A 52 -4.24 -9.51 5.94
CA GLY A 52 -4.99 -8.91 4.85
C GLY A 52 -5.63 -7.57 5.17
N ASN A 53 -5.39 -6.98 6.34
CA ASN A 53 -5.95 -5.70 6.74
C ASN A 53 -5.07 -4.54 6.30
N HIS A 54 -5.05 -4.29 4.99
CA HIS A 54 -4.18 -3.27 4.42
C HIS A 54 -4.81 -1.89 4.46
N LYS A 55 -3.97 -0.85 4.54
CA LYS A 55 -4.40 0.55 4.56
C LYS A 55 -3.50 1.39 3.66
N LEU A 56 -4.08 2.29 2.89
CA LEU A 56 -3.34 3.31 2.17
C LEU A 56 -3.49 4.62 2.93
N ILE A 57 -2.40 5.13 3.49
CA ILE A 57 -2.38 6.33 4.31
C ILE A 57 -1.97 7.51 3.44
N VAL A 58 -2.83 8.49 3.32
CA VAL A 58 -2.60 9.65 2.44
C VAL A 58 -2.90 10.95 3.16
N ASN A 59 -2.31 12.04 2.67
CA ASN A 59 -2.61 13.37 3.14
C ASN A 59 -4.00 13.78 2.65
N LYS A 60 -4.76 14.51 3.49
CA LYS A 60 -6.12 14.96 3.16
C LYS A 60 -6.22 15.77 1.86
N LEU A 61 -5.13 16.42 1.48
CA LEU A 61 -5.09 17.21 0.24
C LEU A 61 -4.85 16.36 -1.00
N PHE A 62 -4.69 15.05 -0.84
CA PHE A 62 -4.46 14.13 -1.95
C PHE A 62 -5.81 13.68 -2.52
N PRO A 63 -6.14 14.04 -3.77
CA PRO A 63 -7.46 13.71 -4.33
C PRO A 63 -7.50 12.29 -4.90
N ILE A 64 -7.58 11.29 -4.02
CA ILE A 64 -7.77 9.92 -4.46
C ILE A 64 -9.26 9.60 -4.39
N HIS A 65 -9.88 9.42 -5.53
CA HIS A 65 -11.31 9.11 -5.65
C HIS A 65 -11.57 7.72 -6.22
N GLU A 66 -10.51 7.00 -6.57
CA GLU A 66 -10.61 5.68 -7.16
C GLU A 66 -10.66 4.59 -6.10
N ASN A 67 -11.41 3.52 -6.42
CA ASN A 67 -11.36 2.32 -5.58
C ASN A 67 -10.13 1.50 -5.96
N LEU A 68 -9.13 1.49 -5.11
CA LEU A 68 -7.89 0.76 -5.34
C LEU A 68 -7.91 -0.64 -4.71
N GLY A 69 -9.03 -1.04 -4.11
CA GLY A 69 -9.12 -2.33 -3.43
C GLY A 69 -8.44 -2.34 -2.07
N VAL A 70 -8.27 -1.17 -1.46
CA VAL A 70 -7.64 -1.03 -0.15
C VAL A 70 -8.32 0.13 0.57
N ASP A 71 -8.45 0.03 1.90
CA ASP A 71 -8.99 1.11 2.71
C ASP A 71 -8.06 2.31 2.69
N ILE A 72 -8.62 3.49 2.50
CA ILE A 72 -7.85 4.73 2.46
C ILE A 72 -8.04 5.47 3.78
N VAL A 73 -6.92 5.84 4.40
CA VAL A 73 -6.88 6.59 5.65
C VAL A 73 -6.32 7.98 5.36
N TRP A 74 -7.09 8.99 5.67
CA TRP A 74 -6.74 10.39 5.41
C TRP A 74 -6.04 11.05 6.60
#